data_12695cde6ae062d0fb57f8674db27f1e
#
_entry.id   12695cde6ae062d0fb57f8674db27f1e
#
_cell.length_a   1.000
_cell.length_b   1.000
_cell.length_c   1.000
_cell.angle_alpha   90.00
_cell.angle_beta   90.00
_cell.angle_gamma   90.00
#
_symmetry.space_group_name_H-M   'P 1'
#
loop_
_entity.id
_entity.type
_entity.pdbx_description
1 polymer ?
#
loop_
_entity_poly.entity_id
_entity_poly.type
_entity_poly.pdbx_seq_one_letter_code
_entity_poly.pdbx_strand_id
1 'polypeptide(L)'
;MAKVTFRLVMPERELLATEADMVVVPGSEGDFGVLPGHAPLISTVRAGVLEVFQGSKAEQRFLVVGGFAEVTPERCTVLANEALPFESVTAEQLAERERTAEKHVSEAASDHEKAVAQKELAVAKDLRRAQAYYAAR
;
A
#
# COMPACT_ATOMS: atom_id res chain seq x y z
N MET A 1 6.78 -23.43 13.62
CA MET A 1 7.15 -22.03 13.84
C MET A 1 5.93 -21.14 13.73
N ALA A 2 5.87 -20.15 14.60
CA ALA A 2 4.73 -19.25 14.60
C ALA A 2 4.74 -18.39 13.33
N LYS A 3 3.54 -18.12 12.82
CA LYS A 3 3.36 -17.25 11.66
C LYS A 3 2.26 -16.24 11.95
N VAL A 4 2.22 -15.18 11.16
CA VAL A 4 1.17 -14.19 11.21
C VAL A 4 0.14 -14.55 10.15
N THR A 5 -1.14 -14.60 10.54
CA THR A 5 -2.22 -14.76 9.57
C THR A 5 -2.45 -13.40 8.93
N PHE A 6 -2.13 -13.28 7.65
CA PHE A 6 -2.23 -12.02 6.92
C PHE A 6 -3.39 -12.01 5.96
N ARG A 7 -4.15 -10.91 5.95
CA ARG A 7 -5.22 -10.68 4.98
C ARG A 7 -5.09 -9.28 4.40
N LEU A 8 -5.18 -9.20 3.08
CA LEU A 8 -5.24 -7.93 2.35
C LEU A 8 -6.60 -7.84 1.69
N VAL A 9 -7.39 -6.86 2.09
CA VAL A 9 -8.78 -6.73 1.70
C VAL A 9 -9.02 -5.37 1.05
N MET A 10 -9.76 -5.37 -0.06
CA MET A 10 -10.26 -4.16 -0.70
C MET A 10 -11.78 -4.11 -0.53
N PRO A 11 -12.42 -2.94 -0.77
CA PRO A 11 -13.88 -2.86 -0.60
C PRO A 11 -14.67 -3.92 -1.37
N GLU A 12 -14.18 -4.30 -2.57
CA GLU A 12 -14.91 -5.24 -3.42
C GLU A 12 -14.57 -6.69 -3.14
N ARG A 13 -13.37 -6.98 -2.60
CA ARG A 13 -12.93 -8.37 -2.45
C ARG A 13 -11.67 -8.49 -1.59
N GLU A 14 -11.45 -9.70 -1.12
CA GLU A 14 -10.20 -10.07 -0.48
C GLU A 14 -9.18 -10.41 -1.57
N LEU A 15 -8.03 -9.76 -1.54
CA LEU A 15 -6.99 -9.94 -2.54
C LEU A 15 -6.02 -11.06 -2.17
N LEU A 16 -5.73 -11.21 -0.89
CA LEU A 16 -4.80 -12.22 -0.40
C LEU A 16 -5.16 -12.63 1.02
N ALA A 17 -5.04 -13.92 1.30
CA ALA A 17 -5.12 -14.46 2.66
C ALA A 17 -4.07 -15.55 2.75
N THR A 18 -3.10 -15.39 3.65
CA THR A 18 -2.00 -16.33 3.76
C THR A 18 -1.36 -16.27 5.15
N GLU A 19 -0.54 -17.26 5.45
CA GLU A 19 0.33 -17.24 6.62
C GLU A 19 1.67 -16.68 6.20
N ALA A 20 2.26 -15.82 6.99
CA ALA A 20 3.54 -15.18 6.65
C ALA A 20 4.47 -15.16 7.85
N ASP A 21 5.76 -15.11 7.57
CA ASP A 21 6.76 -14.95 8.62
C ASP A 21 6.84 -13.49 9.08
N MET A 22 6.63 -12.57 8.15
CA MET A 22 6.61 -11.14 8.44
C MET A 22 5.84 -10.41 7.36
N VAL A 23 5.18 -9.32 7.74
CA VAL A 23 4.55 -8.40 6.77
C VAL A 23 5.09 -7.01 7.05
N VAL A 24 5.55 -6.31 6.01
CA VAL A 24 5.96 -4.91 6.14
C VAL A 24 4.86 -4.04 5.56
N VAL A 25 4.31 -3.17 6.39
CA VAL A 25 3.17 -2.32 6.06
C VAL A 25 3.64 -0.87 5.90
N PRO A 26 3.23 -0.18 4.81
CA PRO A 26 3.59 1.23 4.66
C PRO A 26 2.64 2.11 5.49
N GLY A 27 2.95 2.24 6.77
CA GLY A 27 2.17 3.08 7.68
C GLY A 27 2.35 4.55 7.37
N SER A 28 1.40 5.38 7.83
CA SER A 28 1.45 6.81 7.58
C SER A 28 2.64 7.48 8.26
N GLU A 29 3.18 6.87 9.32
CA GLU A 29 4.33 7.40 10.03
C GLU A 29 5.63 6.66 9.71
N GLY A 30 5.59 5.79 8.73
CA GLY A 30 6.73 5.00 8.30
C GLY A 30 6.37 3.53 8.15
N ASP A 31 7.24 2.79 7.49
CA ASP A 31 7.05 1.36 7.35
C ASP A 31 7.19 0.69 8.70
N PHE A 32 6.37 -0.33 8.95
CA PHE A 32 6.54 -1.13 10.14
C PHE A 32 6.40 -2.61 9.81
N GLY A 33 7.22 -3.43 10.47
CA GLY A 33 7.22 -4.87 10.27
C GLY A 33 6.34 -5.55 11.31
N VAL A 34 5.50 -6.48 10.86
CA VAL A 34 4.62 -7.25 11.72
C VAL A 34 5.13 -8.68 11.78
N LEU A 35 5.57 -9.08 12.97
CA LEU A 35 6.01 -10.45 13.26
C LEU A 35 4.98 -11.11 14.16
N PRO A 36 4.99 -12.46 14.26
CA PRO A 36 4.11 -13.14 15.21
C PRO A 36 4.35 -12.60 16.63
N GLY A 37 3.26 -12.36 17.35
CA GLY A 37 3.35 -11.81 18.70
C GLY A 37 3.41 -10.29 18.77
N HIS A 38 3.30 -9.60 17.63
CA HIS A 38 3.32 -8.14 17.62
C HIS A 38 2.23 -7.57 18.52
N ALA A 39 2.57 -6.49 19.23
CA ALA A 39 1.60 -5.82 20.09
C ALA A 39 0.42 -5.29 19.25
N PRO A 40 -0.80 -5.28 19.81
CA PRO A 40 -1.95 -4.75 19.08
C PRO A 40 -1.74 -3.32 18.62
N LEU A 41 -2.15 -3.03 17.38
CA LEU A 41 -1.92 -1.73 16.75
C LEU A 41 -2.97 -1.49 15.68
N ILE A 42 -3.44 -0.25 15.56
CA ILE A 42 -4.20 0.20 14.41
C ILE A 42 -3.45 1.38 13.82
N SER A 43 -3.18 1.32 12.51
CA SER A 43 -2.43 2.36 11.83
C SER A 43 -3.06 2.69 10.49
N THR A 44 -3.06 3.96 10.11
CA THR A 44 -3.42 4.33 8.74
C THR A 44 -2.29 3.93 7.81
N VAL A 45 -2.65 3.66 6.57
CA VAL A 45 -1.74 3.19 5.52
C VAL A 45 -1.56 4.29 4.48
N ARG A 46 -0.31 4.61 4.16
CA ARG A 46 -0.02 5.57 3.09
C ARG A 46 0.11 4.84 1.75
N ALA A 47 0.16 5.60 0.66
CA ALA A 47 0.44 5.02 -0.66
C ALA A 47 1.89 4.53 -0.67
N GLY A 48 2.08 3.25 -0.92
CA GLY A 48 3.40 2.64 -0.88
C GLY A 48 3.37 1.16 -1.21
N VAL A 49 4.43 0.47 -0.85
CA VAL A 49 4.58 -0.97 -1.11
C VAL A 49 4.44 -1.76 0.18
N LEU A 50 3.56 -2.75 0.15
CA LEU A 50 3.40 -3.73 1.21
C LEU A 50 4.14 -4.99 0.81
N GLU A 51 4.93 -5.57 1.72
CA GLU A 51 5.71 -6.78 1.44
C GLU A 51 5.29 -7.91 2.36
N VAL A 52 5.13 -9.09 1.78
CA VAL A 52 4.82 -10.33 2.53
C VAL A 52 6.04 -11.23 2.46
N PHE A 53 6.62 -11.53 3.62
CA PHE A 53 7.85 -12.32 3.70
C PHE A 53 7.57 -13.77 4.06
N GLN A 54 8.26 -14.68 3.35
CA GLN A 54 8.34 -16.08 3.72
C GLN A 54 9.82 -16.34 3.95
N GLY A 55 10.18 -16.61 5.19
CA GLY A 55 11.59 -16.64 5.59
C GLY A 55 12.18 -15.24 5.46
N SER A 56 13.34 -15.13 4.84
CA SER A 56 14.01 -13.84 4.64
C SER A 56 13.67 -13.20 3.29
N LYS A 57 12.73 -13.82 2.52
CA LYS A 57 12.43 -13.39 1.16
C LYS A 57 11.07 -12.72 1.09
N ALA A 58 11.03 -11.54 0.47
CA ALA A 58 9.77 -10.86 0.16
C ALA A 58 9.15 -11.55 -1.05
N GLU A 59 8.29 -12.54 -0.79
CA GLU A 59 7.70 -13.35 -1.86
C GLU A 59 6.62 -12.63 -2.62
N GLN A 60 5.88 -11.75 -1.95
CA GLN A 60 4.80 -10.99 -2.60
C GLN A 60 4.90 -9.54 -2.20
N ARG A 61 4.65 -8.68 -3.17
CA ARG A 61 4.60 -7.23 -2.98
C ARG A 61 3.36 -6.68 -3.62
N PHE A 62 2.77 -5.68 -2.98
CA PHE A 62 1.59 -5.00 -3.48
C PHE A 62 1.79 -3.50 -3.39
N LEU A 63 1.34 -2.77 -4.42
CA LEU A 63 1.18 -1.33 -4.30
C LEU A 63 -0.17 -1.11 -3.63
N VAL A 64 -0.19 -0.38 -2.53
CA VAL A 64 -1.42 -0.10 -1.79
C VAL A 64 -1.63 1.39 -1.66
N VAL A 65 -2.89 1.80 -1.63
CA VAL A 65 -3.26 3.21 -1.49
C VAL A 65 -4.28 3.34 -0.38
N GLY A 66 -3.88 4.01 0.70
CA GLY A 66 -4.79 4.37 1.77
C GLY A 66 -5.39 3.19 2.52
N GLY A 67 -6.28 3.50 3.43
CA GLY A 67 -6.91 2.51 4.28
C GLY A 67 -6.23 2.42 5.64
N PHE A 68 -6.36 1.27 6.29
CA PHE A 68 -5.73 1.08 7.60
C PHE A 68 -5.38 -0.38 7.83
N ALA A 69 -4.46 -0.59 8.78
CA ALA A 69 -4.00 -1.91 9.18
C ALA A 69 -4.41 -2.16 10.63
N GLU A 70 -4.92 -3.36 10.89
CA GLU A 70 -5.21 -3.81 12.24
C GLU A 70 -4.29 -4.98 12.57
N VAL A 71 -3.52 -4.86 13.63
CA VAL A 71 -2.53 -5.86 14.04
C VAL A 71 -2.91 -6.41 15.40
N THR A 72 -2.86 -7.74 15.52
CA THR A 72 -2.96 -8.45 16.79
C THR A 72 -1.78 -9.41 16.87
N PRO A 73 -1.51 -10.05 18.05
CA PRO A 73 -0.38 -11.00 18.12
C PRO A 73 -0.45 -12.14 17.10
N GLU A 74 -1.64 -12.52 16.64
CA GLU A 74 -1.82 -13.64 15.70
C GLU A 74 -2.10 -13.20 14.27
N ARG A 75 -2.50 -11.95 14.05
CA ARG A 75 -3.11 -11.53 12.79
C ARG A 75 -2.70 -10.14 12.36
N CYS A 76 -2.62 -9.95 11.05
CA CYS A 76 -2.47 -8.62 10.45
C CYS A 76 -3.49 -8.52 9.31
N THR A 77 -4.42 -7.57 9.42
CA THR A 77 -5.40 -7.32 8.37
C THR A 77 -5.20 -5.92 7.84
N VAL A 78 -5.00 -5.81 6.53
CA VAL A 78 -4.87 -4.51 5.86
C VAL A 78 -6.12 -4.31 5.00
N LEU A 79 -6.85 -3.24 5.29
CA LEU A 79 -8.01 -2.82 4.52
C LEU A 79 -7.56 -1.66 3.66
N ALA A 80 -7.26 -1.94 2.39
CA ALA A 80 -6.73 -0.94 1.46
C ALA A 80 -7.83 -0.37 0.59
N ASN A 81 -7.79 0.92 0.35
CA ASN A 81 -8.72 1.54 -0.59
C ASN A 81 -8.47 1.03 -2.00
N GLU A 82 -7.20 0.82 -2.32
CA GLU A 82 -6.77 0.28 -3.62
C GLU A 82 -5.52 -0.56 -3.38
N ALA A 83 -5.42 -1.71 -4.04
CA ALA A 83 -4.23 -2.56 -3.96
C ALA A 83 -4.04 -3.28 -5.29
N LEU A 84 -2.79 -3.36 -5.74
CA LEU A 84 -2.42 -3.99 -7.01
C LEU A 84 -1.17 -4.83 -6.80
N PRO A 85 -1.10 -6.03 -7.38
CA PRO A 85 0.14 -6.81 -7.34
C PRO A 85 1.28 -5.99 -7.96
N PHE A 86 2.43 -5.97 -7.30
CA PHE A 86 3.55 -5.12 -7.71
C PHE A 86 3.98 -5.39 -9.15
N GLU A 87 4.04 -6.67 -9.54
CA GLU A 87 4.49 -7.07 -10.88
C GLU A 87 3.51 -6.67 -11.99
N SER A 88 2.26 -6.41 -11.64
CA SER A 88 1.24 -6.07 -12.64
C SER A 88 1.24 -4.59 -13.01
N VAL A 89 2.05 -3.78 -12.33
CA VAL A 89 2.07 -2.32 -12.51
C VAL A 89 3.40 -1.90 -13.10
N THR A 90 3.36 -1.19 -14.22
CA THR A 90 4.56 -0.69 -14.89
C THR A 90 4.84 0.75 -14.49
N ALA A 91 6.11 1.16 -14.63
CA ALA A 91 6.50 2.54 -14.40
C ALA A 91 5.73 3.49 -15.33
N GLU A 92 5.44 3.04 -16.54
CA GLU A 92 4.69 3.84 -17.51
C GLU A 92 3.25 4.09 -17.05
N GLN A 93 2.60 3.06 -16.51
CA GLN A 93 1.24 3.20 -15.98
C GLN A 93 1.18 4.22 -14.85
N LEU A 94 2.18 4.22 -13.98
CA LEU A 94 2.24 5.16 -12.87
C LEU A 94 2.59 6.57 -13.34
N ALA A 95 3.44 6.70 -14.37
CA ALA A 95 3.72 8.00 -14.98
C ALA A 95 2.46 8.59 -15.62
N GLU A 96 1.64 7.75 -16.27
CA GLU A 96 0.37 8.19 -16.84
C GLU A 96 -0.61 8.63 -15.76
N ARG A 97 -0.66 7.88 -14.66
CA ARG A 97 -1.50 8.24 -13.51
C ARG A 97 -1.13 9.62 -12.97
N GLU A 98 0.18 9.91 -12.91
CA GLU A 98 0.65 11.22 -12.45
C GLU A 98 0.24 12.33 -13.43
N ARG A 99 0.41 12.10 -14.74
CA ARG A 99 0.02 13.08 -15.76
C ARG A 99 -1.48 13.39 -15.69
N THR A 100 -2.29 12.36 -15.51
CA THR A 100 -3.74 12.52 -15.37
C THR A 100 -4.09 13.35 -14.14
N ALA A 101 -3.42 13.10 -13.03
CA ALA A 101 -3.64 13.86 -11.79
C ALA A 101 -3.20 15.33 -11.95
N GLU A 102 -2.08 15.58 -12.62
CA GLU A 102 -1.63 16.94 -12.92
C GLU A 102 -2.64 17.70 -13.77
N LYS A 103 -3.23 17.01 -14.74
CA LYS A 103 -4.26 17.60 -15.59
C LYS A 103 -5.50 17.99 -14.75
N HIS A 104 -5.91 17.11 -13.84
CA HIS A 104 -7.05 17.39 -12.96
C HIS A 104 -6.79 18.61 -12.08
N VAL A 105 -5.55 18.78 -11.58
CA VAL A 105 -5.18 19.97 -10.81
C VAL A 105 -5.33 21.22 -11.66
N SER A 106 -4.82 21.21 -12.89
CA SER A 106 -4.85 22.38 -13.76
C SER A 106 -6.25 22.73 -14.24
N GLU A 107 -7.16 21.77 -14.31
CA GLU A 107 -8.52 21.96 -14.78
C GLU A 107 -9.54 22.16 -13.65
N ALA A 108 -9.12 22.08 -12.40
CA ALA A 108 -10.03 22.20 -11.27
C ALA A 108 -10.68 23.59 -11.24
N ALA A 109 -12.01 23.62 -11.10
CA ALA A 109 -12.80 24.84 -11.17
C ALA A 109 -13.13 25.43 -9.80
N SER A 110 -12.91 24.69 -8.72
CA SER A 110 -13.21 25.14 -7.36
C SER A 110 -12.09 24.75 -6.42
N ASP A 111 -12.05 25.37 -5.24
CA ASP A 111 -11.07 25.01 -4.21
C ASP A 111 -11.22 23.56 -3.77
N HIS A 112 -12.45 23.07 -3.69
CA HIS A 112 -12.71 21.67 -3.33
C HIS A 112 -12.16 20.72 -4.39
N GLU A 113 -12.46 20.97 -5.67
CA GLU A 113 -11.96 20.14 -6.77
C GLU A 113 -10.43 20.15 -6.81
N LYS A 114 -9.84 21.32 -6.56
CA LYS A 114 -8.39 21.46 -6.56
C LYS A 114 -7.77 20.64 -5.42
N ALA A 115 -8.37 20.67 -4.23
CA ALA A 115 -7.88 19.90 -3.10
C ALA A 115 -7.94 18.40 -3.38
N VAL A 116 -9.03 17.92 -3.99
CA VAL A 116 -9.17 16.52 -4.37
C VAL A 116 -8.10 16.12 -5.39
N ALA A 117 -7.91 16.96 -6.42
CA ALA A 117 -6.93 16.69 -7.47
C ALA A 117 -5.50 16.71 -6.93
N GLN A 118 -5.19 17.60 -6.00
CA GLN A 118 -3.87 17.67 -5.38
C GLN A 118 -3.58 16.43 -4.56
N LYS A 119 -4.60 15.87 -3.91
CA LYS A 119 -4.46 14.62 -3.17
C LYS A 119 -4.20 13.44 -4.11
N GLU A 120 -4.92 13.38 -5.23
CA GLU A 120 -4.65 12.38 -6.27
C GLU A 120 -3.21 12.46 -6.77
N LEU A 121 -2.72 13.68 -6.99
CA LEU A 121 -1.36 13.90 -7.49
C LEU A 121 -0.32 13.43 -6.46
N ALA A 122 -0.54 13.73 -5.19
CA ALA A 122 0.36 13.30 -4.12
C ALA A 122 0.45 11.77 -4.07
N VAL A 123 -0.70 11.09 -4.18
CA VAL A 123 -0.76 9.63 -4.22
C VAL A 123 0.01 9.09 -5.43
N ALA A 124 -0.21 9.67 -6.62
CA ALA A 124 0.46 9.23 -7.83
C ALA A 124 1.98 9.36 -7.72
N LYS A 125 2.46 10.46 -7.14
CA LYS A 125 3.89 10.65 -6.93
C LYS A 125 4.47 9.66 -5.93
N ASP A 126 3.74 9.39 -4.85
CA ASP A 126 4.18 8.43 -3.85
C ASP A 126 4.26 7.02 -4.43
N LEU A 127 3.28 6.63 -5.25
CA LEU A 127 3.31 5.32 -5.92
C LEU A 127 4.49 5.19 -6.86
N ARG A 128 4.78 6.25 -7.64
CA ARG A 128 5.94 6.23 -8.54
C ARG A 128 7.25 6.07 -7.79
N ARG A 129 7.41 6.82 -6.70
CA ARG A 129 8.62 6.73 -5.89
C ARG A 129 8.79 5.34 -5.28
N ALA A 130 7.70 4.80 -4.73
CA ALA A 130 7.73 3.48 -4.10
C ALA A 130 8.04 2.39 -5.13
N GLN A 131 7.39 2.44 -6.28
CA GLN A 131 7.61 1.45 -7.34
C GLN A 131 9.06 1.47 -7.81
N ALA A 132 9.62 2.67 -8.05
CA ALA A 132 11.00 2.81 -8.50
C ALA A 132 11.98 2.30 -7.45
N TYR A 133 11.73 2.61 -6.18
CA TYR A 133 12.59 2.17 -5.09
C TYR A 133 12.63 0.64 -4.99
N TYR A 134 11.47 0.00 -5.00
CA TYR A 134 11.39 -1.45 -4.86
C TYR A 134 11.76 -2.20 -6.14
N ALA A 135 11.58 -1.60 -7.31
CA ALA A 135 12.00 -2.21 -8.57
C ALA A 135 13.52 -2.32 -8.66
N ALA A 136 14.25 -1.46 -7.97
CA ALA A 136 15.70 -1.46 -7.96
C ALA A 136 16.32 -2.45 -6.97
N ARG A 137 15.49 -3.16 -6.18
CA ARG A 137 15.97 -4.05 -5.11
C ARG A 137 15.90 -5.52 -5.47
#